data_ec8d13405dc5c8994001263f037fcc65
#
_entry.id   ec8d13405dc5c8994001263f037fcc65
#
_cell.length_a   1.000
_cell.length_b   1.000
_cell.length_c   1.000
_cell.angle_alpha   90.00
_cell.angle_beta   90.00
_cell.angle_gamma   90.00
#
_symmetry.space_group_name_H-M   'P 1'
#
loop_
_entity.id
_entity.type
_entity.pdbx_description
1 polymer ?
#
loop_
_entity_poly.entity_id
_entity_poly.type
_entity_poly.pdbx_seq_one_letter_code
_entity_poly.pdbx_strand_id
1 'polypeptide(L)'
;LLQGEYAGITGLILCFIMMIIYYRFAGLVAIMGLTINALLLLGAMSIFGFELTLPGIAGIVLTLGVAVDSNVLIYERLREEKEMGRPFRVAIRNSFDKAFSAIFDSNITSLITAVILYWMATGTIKGFAVTLTVGVITSMIGAILVTRVLFYWADTVGMMKDLKFLNLFKKKTNIDFMSQKIWSCSLSAILLMICLSLIHI
;
A
#
# COMPACT_ATOMS: atom_id res chain seq x y z
N LEU A 1 5.72 24.75 -2.47
CA LEU A 1 5.55 23.78 -3.57
C LEU A 1 6.75 22.85 -3.68
N LEU A 2 7.94 23.37 -3.99
CA LEU A 2 9.17 22.58 -4.17
C LEU A 2 9.49 21.67 -2.96
N GLN A 3 9.34 22.14 -1.73
CA GLN A 3 9.62 21.33 -0.53
C GLN A 3 8.65 20.14 -0.38
N GLY A 4 7.39 20.29 -0.73
CA GLY A 4 6.40 19.20 -0.70
C GLY A 4 6.66 18.14 -1.77
N GLU A 5 7.06 18.56 -2.97
CA GLU A 5 7.44 17.66 -4.06
C GLU A 5 8.71 16.86 -3.70
N TYR A 6 9.73 17.53 -3.16
CA TYR A 6 10.95 16.86 -2.69
C TYR A 6 10.66 15.86 -1.58
N ALA A 7 9.80 16.20 -0.62
CA ALA A 7 9.42 15.29 0.46
C ALA A 7 8.67 14.05 -0.08
N GLY A 8 7.74 14.22 -1.02
CA GLY A 8 7.02 13.13 -1.67
C GLY A 8 7.95 12.20 -2.46
N ILE A 9 8.82 12.75 -3.29
CA ILE A 9 9.80 11.99 -4.07
C ILE A 9 10.76 11.24 -3.15
N THR A 10 11.28 11.90 -2.11
CA THR A 10 12.19 11.28 -1.15
C THR A 10 11.51 10.13 -0.40
N GLY A 11 10.26 10.30 0.02
CA GLY A 11 9.47 9.24 0.66
C GLY A 11 9.24 8.04 -0.26
N LEU A 12 8.91 8.26 -1.54
CA LEU A 12 8.77 7.22 -2.55
C LEU A 12 10.07 6.45 -2.79
N ILE A 13 11.20 7.17 -2.93
CA ILE A 13 12.52 6.54 -3.13
C ILE A 13 12.88 5.67 -1.93
N LEU A 14 12.70 6.17 -0.70
CA LEU A 14 12.95 5.39 0.52
C LEU A 14 12.06 4.15 0.59
N CYS A 15 10.78 4.27 0.22
CA CYS A 15 9.86 3.16 0.15
C CYS A 15 10.31 2.10 -0.86
N PHE A 16 10.74 2.50 -2.06
CA PHE A 16 11.25 1.59 -3.08
C PHE A 16 12.54 0.88 -2.64
N ILE A 17 13.46 1.59 -2.01
CA ILE A 17 14.69 1.02 -1.44
C ILE A 17 14.33 -0.03 -0.38
N MET A 18 13.42 0.29 0.54
CA MET A 18 12.94 -0.64 1.56
C MET A 18 12.31 -1.88 0.94
N MET A 19 11.46 -1.72 -0.07
CA MET A 19 10.81 -2.82 -0.77
C MET A 19 11.83 -3.75 -1.46
N ILE A 20 12.86 -3.21 -2.11
CA ILE A 20 13.92 -4.01 -2.74
C ILE A 20 14.74 -4.75 -1.69
N ILE A 21 15.13 -4.09 -0.60
CA ILE A 21 15.96 -4.70 0.45
C ILE A 21 15.19 -5.82 1.14
N TYR A 22 13.94 -5.58 1.50
CA TYR A 22 13.13 -6.50 2.31
C TYR A 22 12.56 -7.66 1.49
N TYR A 23 11.93 -7.37 0.33
CA TYR A 23 11.27 -8.35 -0.52
C TYR A 23 12.12 -8.84 -1.69
N ARG A 24 13.31 -8.25 -1.90
CA ARG A 24 14.25 -8.61 -2.97
C ARG A 24 13.54 -8.66 -4.33
N PHE A 25 13.44 -9.86 -4.94
CA PHE A 25 12.83 -10.04 -6.25
C PHE A 25 11.32 -9.66 -6.26
N ALA A 26 10.57 -10.03 -5.22
CA ALA A 26 9.18 -9.60 -5.09
C ALA A 26 9.06 -8.06 -4.99
N GLY A 27 10.07 -7.39 -4.40
CA GLY A 27 10.17 -5.93 -4.39
C GLY A 27 10.32 -5.32 -5.79
N LEU A 28 11.08 -5.96 -6.69
CA LEU A 28 11.16 -5.52 -8.09
C LEU A 28 9.81 -5.64 -8.81
N VAL A 29 9.10 -6.75 -8.60
CA VAL A 29 7.73 -6.92 -9.14
C VAL A 29 6.79 -5.83 -8.59
N ALA A 30 6.92 -5.48 -7.30
CA ALA A 30 6.15 -4.38 -6.72
C ALA A 30 6.42 -3.04 -7.40
N ILE A 31 7.68 -2.70 -7.62
CA ILE A 31 8.06 -1.43 -8.28
C ILE A 31 7.51 -1.39 -9.70
N MET A 32 7.61 -2.47 -10.45
CA MET A 32 6.99 -2.56 -11.77
C MET A 32 5.48 -2.37 -11.71
N GLY A 33 4.81 -3.04 -10.77
CA GLY A 33 3.37 -2.87 -10.54
C GLY A 33 2.98 -1.44 -10.15
N LEU A 34 3.76 -0.81 -9.28
CA LEU A 34 3.56 0.59 -8.88
C LEU A 34 3.80 1.57 -10.02
N THR A 35 4.80 1.32 -10.87
CA THR A 35 5.06 2.14 -12.05
C THR A 35 3.88 2.05 -13.02
N ILE A 36 3.37 0.85 -13.28
CA ILE A 36 2.19 0.66 -14.13
C ILE A 36 0.96 1.33 -13.49
N ASN A 37 0.78 1.22 -12.17
CA ASN A 37 -0.30 1.89 -11.46
C ASN A 37 -0.21 3.42 -11.59
N ALA A 38 0.99 4.01 -11.45
CA ALA A 38 1.20 5.44 -11.63
C ALA A 38 0.86 5.88 -13.07
N LEU A 39 1.25 5.09 -14.06
CA LEU A 39 0.89 5.35 -15.47
C LEU A 39 -0.62 5.24 -15.71
N LEU A 40 -1.28 4.25 -15.12
CA LEU A 40 -2.74 4.11 -15.19
C LEU A 40 -3.45 5.30 -14.55
N LEU A 41 -2.97 5.75 -13.40
CA LEU A 41 -3.52 6.91 -12.71
C LEU A 41 -3.39 8.18 -13.57
N LEU A 42 -2.19 8.48 -14.05
CA LEU A 42 -1.94 9.65 -14.89
C LEU A 42 -2.70 9.57 -16.21
N GLY A 43 -2.76 8.39 -16.82
CA GLY A 43 -3.54 8.14 -18.03
C GLY A 43 -5.03 8.37 -17.81
N ALA A 44 -5.60 7.87 -16.72
CA ALA A 44 -6.99 8.08 -16.36
C ALA A 44 -7.29 9.58 -16.12
N MET A 45 -6.44 10.27 -15.37
CA MET A 45 -6.57 11.72 -15.16
C MET A 45 -6.57 12.49 -16.47
N SER A 46 -5.69 12.13 -17.40
CA SER A 46 -5.59 12.77 -18.72
C SER A 46 -6.83 12.50 -19.59
N ILE A 47 -7.32 11.26 -19.63
CA ILE A 47 -8.50 10.87 -20.44
C ILE A 47 -9.76 11.59 -19.95
N PHE A 48 -9.94 11.72 -18.65
CA PHE A 48 -11.09 12.40 -18.06
C PHE A 48 -10.94 13.92 -18.01
N GLY A 49 -9.81 14.47 -18.46
CA GLY A 49 -9.55 15.91 -18.47
C GLY A 49 -9.50 16.54 -17.07
N PHE A 50 -9.12 15.79 -16.05
CA PHE A 50 -9.01 16.32 -14.69
C PHE A 50 -7.73 17.14 -14.52
N GLU A 51 -7.88 18.38 -14.04
CA GLU A 51 -6.75 19.24 -13.76
C GLU A 51 -5.99 18.78 -12.50
N LEU A 52 -4.66 18.75 -12.60
CA LEU A 52 -3.78 18.50 -11.47
C LEU A 52 -3.70 19.76 -10.58
N THR A 53 -4.49 19.75 -9.51
CA THR A 53 -4.39 20.77 -8.46
C THR A 53 -3.28 20.43 -7.47
N LEU A 54 -2.81 21.41 -6.70
CA LEU A 54 -1.80 21.18 -5.66
C LEU A 54 -2.23 20.10 -4.64
N PRO A 55 -3.46 20.14 -4.07
CA PRO A 55 -3.96 19.03 -3.26
C PRO A 55 -4.11 17.72 -4.06
N GLY A 56 -4.36 17.78 -5.37
CA GLY A 56 -4.40 16.62 -6.25
C GLY A 56 -3.06 15.88 -6.31
N ILE A 57 -1.94 16.59 -6.37
CA ILE A 57 -0.60 15.98 -6.30
C ILE A 57 -0.40 15.24 -4.97
N ALA A 58 -0.84 15.83 -3.85
CA ALA A 58 -0.81 15.15 -2.57
C ALA A 58 -1.66 13.87 -2.57
N GLY A 59 -2.82 13.89 -3.25
CA GLY A 59 -3.66 12.71 -3.47
C GLY A 59 -2.96 11.61 -4.26
N ILE A 60 -2.17 11.94 -5.28
CA ILE A 60 -1.35 10.98 -6.04
C ILE A 60 -0.32 10.31 -5.12
N VAL A 61 0.43 11.08 -4.34
CA VAL A 61 1.43 10.54 -3.41
C VAL A 61 0.78 9.62 -2.37
N LEU A 62 -0.36 10.03 -1.83
CA LEU A 62 -1.13 9.23 -0.88
C LEU A 62 -1.57 7.89 -1.50
N THR A 63 -2.14 7.90 -2.70
CA THR A 63 -2.63 6.68 -3.35
C THR A 63 -1.50 5.73 -3.77
N LEU A 64 -0.34 6.25 -4.12
CA LEU A 64 0.86 5.42 -4.32
C LEU A 64 1.28 4.73 -3.02
N GLY A 65 1.21 5.42 -1.88
CA GLY A 65 1.43 4.82 -0.56
C GLY A 65 0.45 3.68 -0.26
N VAL A 66 -0.84 3.89 -0.52
CA VAL A 66 -1.90 2.85 -0.36
C VAL A 66 -1.65 1.66 -1.29
N ALA A 67 -1.17 1.90 -2.51
CA ALA A 67 -0.83 0.82 -3.45
C ALA A 67 0.37 0.00 -2.96
N VAL A 68 1.38 0.63 -2.37
CA VAL A 68 2.50 -0.07 -1.71
C VAL A 68 1.99 -0.97 -0.60
N ASP A 69 1.13 -0.44 0.28
CA ASP A 69 0.57 -1.18 1.42
C ASP A 69 -0.20 -2.43 0.97
N SER A 70 -1.00 -2.31 -0.09
CA SER A 70 -1.69 -3.44 -0.70
C SER A 70 -0.73 -4.52 -1.20
N ASN A 71 0.38 -4.14 -1.84
CA ASN A 71 1.41 -5.07 -2.30
C ASN A 71 2.13 -5.75 -1.11
N VAL A 72 2.45 -5.00 -0.06
CA VAL A 72 3.06 -5.53 1.18
C VAL A 72 2.17 -6.61 1.78
N LEU A 73 0.86 -6.37 1.88
CA LEU A 73 -0.09 -7.33 2.43
C LEU A 73 -0.09 -8.65 1.62
N ILE A 74 -0.10 -8.57 0.28
CA ILE A 74 -0.02 -9.74 -0.59
C ILE A 74 1.30 -10.50 -0.36
N TYR A 75 2.42 -9.79 -0.24
CA TYR A 75 3.75 -10.40 -0.12
C TYR A 75 3.98 -11.07 1.24
N GLU A 76 3.48 -10.49 2.32
CA GLU A 76 3.52 -11.14 3.63
C GLU A 76 2.65 -12.40 3.64
N ARG A 77 1.48 -12.38 2.99
CA ARG A 77 0.68 -13.60 2.80
C ARG A 77 1.40 -14.64 1.93
N LEU A 78 2.09 -14.22 0.88
CA LEU A 78 2.89 -15.12 0.04
C LEU A 78 4.04 -15.75 0.84
N ARG A 79 4.66 -14.98 1.72
CA ARG A 79 5.69 -15.47 2.64
C ARG A 79 5.15 -16.52 3.58
N GLU A 80 4.01 -16.26 4.25
CA GLU A 80 3.34 -17.22 5.14
C GLU A 80 3.02 -18.55 4.42
N GLU A 81 2.44 -18.46 3.21
CA GLU A 81 2.09 -19.64 2.40
C GLU A 81 3.34 -20.45 2.00
N LYS A 82 4.45 -19.78 1.71
CA LYS A 82 5.74 -20.44 1.44
C LYS A 82 6.35 -21.11 2.68
N GLU A 83 6.27 -20.47 3.84
CA GLU A 83 6.73 -21.05 5.10
C GLU A 83 5.95 -22.32 5.48
N MET A 84 4.69 -22.46 5.01
CA MET A 84 3.88 -23.69 5.12
C MET A 84 4.31 -24.80 4.14
N GLY A 85 5.35 -24.57 3.31
CA GLY A 85 5.86 -25.56 2.36
C GLY A 85 5.00 -25.77 1.10
N ARG A 86 4.08 -24.86 0.79
CA ARG A 86 3.19 -24.99 -0.38
C ARG A 86 3.94 -24.72 -1.69
N PRO A 87 3.56 -25.43 -2.79
CA PRO A 87 4.08 -25.13 -4.12
C PRO A 87 3.84 -23.67 -4.49
N PHE A 88 4.81 -23.06 -5.19
CA PHE A 88 4.81 -21.61 -5.44
C PHE A 88 3.52 -21.09 -6.11
N ARG A 89 3.00 -21.78 -7.14
CA ARG A 89 1.74 -21.39 -7.80
C ARG A 89 0.54 -21.42 -6.88
N VAL A 90 0.49 -22.39 -5.96
CA VAL A 90 -0.57 -22.50 -4.97
C VAL A 90 -0.42 -21.39 -3.93
N ALA A 91 0.81 -21.10 -3.52
CA ALA A 91 1.12 -20.01 -2.58
C ALA A 91 0.70 -18.64 -3.16
N ILE A 92 1.01 -18.35 -4.44
CA ILE A 92 0.54 -17.13 -5.11
C ILE A 92 -0.99 -17.06 -5.06
N ARG A 93 -1.67 -18.07 -5.56
CA ARG A 93 -3.13 -18.07 -5.62
C ARG A 93 -3.74 -17.80 -4.24
N ASN A 94 -3.32 -18.54 -3.24
CA ASN A 94 -3.85 -18.42 -1.88
C ASN A 94 -3.55 -17.05 -1.24
N SER A 95 -2.36 -16.49 -1.49
CA SER A 95 -2.00 -15.18 -0.94
C SER A 95 -2.86 -14.07 -1.52
N PHE A 96 -3.10 -14.06 -2.83
CA PHE A 96 -3.98 -13.09 -3.48
C PHE A 96 -5.43 -13.26 -3.02
N ASP A 97 -5.94 -14.49 -2.95
CA ASP A 97 -7.33 -14.77 -2.54
C ASP A 97 -7.57 -14.35 -1.06
N LYS A 98 -6.59 -14.58 -0.18
CA LYS A 98 -6.68 -14.17 1.24
C LYS A 98 -6.49 -12.66 1.45
N ALA A 99 -5.60 -12.03 0.69
CA ALA A 99 -5.37 -10.59 0.80
C ALA A 99 -6.50 -9.78 0.17
N PHE A 100 -7.22 -10.35 -0.80
CA PHE A 100 -8.24 -9.65 -1.57
C PHE A 100 -9.30 -8.98 -0.68
N SER A 101 -9.87 -9.71 0.28
CA SER A 101 -10.92 -9.17 1.16
C SER A 101 -10.43 -7.94 1.92
N ALA A 102 -9.26 -8.02 2.56
CA ALA A 102 -8.72 -6.92 3.33
C ALA A 102 -8.37 -5.69 2.45
N ILE A 103 -7.79 -5.93 1.26
CA ILE A 103 -7.48 -4.88 0.29
C ILE A 103 -8.78 -4.24 -0.22
N PHE A 104 -9.78 -5.04 -0.55
CA PHE A 104 -11.06 -4.56 -1.04
C PHE A 104 -11.76 -3.69 0.02
N ASP A 105 -11.88 -4.18 1.25
CA ASP A 105 -12.56 -3.48 2.34
C ASP A 105 -11.90 -2.13 2.67
N SER A 106 -10.57 -2.09 2.74
CA SER A 106 -9.82 -0.85 3.00
C SER A 106 -9.97 0.16 1.87
N ASN A 107 -9.93 -0.29 0.63
CA ASN A 107 -10.06 0.58 -0.55
C ASN A 107 -11.51 1.09 -0.72
N ILE A 108 -12.52 0.26 -0.44
CA ILE A 108 -13.94 0.71 -0.44
C ILE A 108 -14.15 1.79 0.61
N THR A 109 -13.59 1.64 1.80
CA THR A 109 -13.67 2.67 2.85
C THR A 109 -13.04 3.99 2.38
N SER A 110 -11.86 3.92 1.75
CA SER A 110 -11.20 5.10 1.16
C SER A 110 -12.01 5.73 0.03
N LEU A 111 -12.65 4.90 -0.81
CA LEU A 111 -13.49 5.35 -1.91
C LEU A 111 -14.73 6.08 -1.40
N ILE A 112 -15.41 5.54 -0.39
CA ILE A 112 -16.56 6.21 0.25
C ILE A 112 -16.16 7.58 0.78
N THR A 113 -15.03 7.65 1.49
CA THR A 113 -14.50 8.92 2.01
C THR A 113 -14.20 9.91 0.87
N ALA A 114 -13.59 9.46 -0.21
CA ALA A 114 -13.28 10.30 -1.39
C ALA A 114 -14.55 10.83 -2.05
N VAL A 115 -15.59 10.01 -2.20
CA VAL A 115 -16.88 10.41 -2.78
C VAL A 115 -17.58 11.45 -1.90
N ILE A 116 -17.62 11.24 -0.58
CA ILE A 116 -18.19 12.22 0.36
C ILE A 116 -17.42 13.54 0.28
N LEU A 117 -16.08 13.46 0.25
CA LEU A 117 -15.24 14.64 0.13
C LEU A 117 -15.51 15.38 -1.20
N TYR A 118 -15.69 14.66 -2.30
CA TYR A 118 -16.03 15.26 -3.60
C TYR A 118 -17.35 16.05 -3.55
N TRP A 119 -18.34 15.56 -2.84
CA TRP A 119 -19.64 16.23 -2.71
C TRP A 119 -19.61 17.44 -1.77
N MET A 120 -18.85 17.35 -0.68
CA MET A 120 -18.80 18.41 0.34
C MET A 120 -17.75 19.47 0.04
N ALA A 121 -16.72 19.16 -0.72
CA ALA A 121 -15.60 20.06 -0.97
C ALA A 121 -15.91 21.04 -2.11
N THR A 122 -15.30 22.20 -2.02
CA THR A 122 -15.30 23.24 -3.07
C THR A 122 -13.88 23.57 -3.51
N GLY A 123 -13.75 24.14 -4.70
CA GLY A 123 -12.45 24.61 -5.23
C GLY A 123 -11.40 23.51 -5.35
N THR A 124 -10.20 23.80 -4.90
CA THR A 124 -9.01 22.96 -5.09
C THR A 124 -9.06 21.62 -4.34
N ILE A 125 -9.82 21.53 -3.24
CA ILE A 125 -9.99 20.29 -2.46
C ILE A 125 -10.77 19.25 -3.28
N LYS A 126 -11.64 19.67 -4.17
CA LYS A 126 -12.35 18.79 -5.09
C LYS A 126 -11.40 18.02 -6.01
N GLY A 127 -10.31 18.67 -6.45
CA GLY A 127 -9.24 18.01 -7.21
C GLY A 127 -8.55 16.89 -6.42
N PHE A 128 -8.31 17.08 -5.12
CA PHE A 128 -7.80 16.02 -4.24
C PHE A 128 -8.76 14.82 -4.18
N ALA A 129 -10.06 15.07 -4.00
CA ALA A 129 -11.06 13.99 -3.95
C ALA A 129 -11.13 13.19 -5.25
N VAL A 130 -10.99 13.86 -6.40
CA VAL A 130 -10.95 13.20 -7.72
C VAL A 130 -9.70 12.33 -7.85
N THR A 131 -8.51 12.86 -7.56
CA THR A 131 -7.26 12.09 -7.64
C THR A 131 -7.27 10.90 -6.69
N LEU A 132 -7.83 11.07 -5.48
CA LEU A 132 -7.97 10.00 -4.51
C LEU A 132 -8.92 8.90 -5.04
N THR A 133 -10.07 9.27 -5.63
CA THR A 133 -11.02 8.31 -6.20
C THR A 133 -10.39 7.51 -7.33
N VAL A 134 -9.82 8.19 -8.31
CA VAL A 134 -9.16 7.55 -9.46
C VAL A 134 -7.98 6.70 -8.99
N GLY A 135 -7.18 7.24 -8.08
CA GLY A 135 -6.00 6.56 -7.53
C GLY A 135 -6.34 5.27 -6.77
N VAL A 136 -7.39 5.27 -5.95
CA VAL A 136 -7.84 4.06 -5.25
C VAL A 136 -8.30 2.99 -6.26
N ILE A 137 -9.07 3.37 -7.28
CA ILE A 137 -9.52 2.42 -8.31
C ILE A 137 -8.33 1.84 -9.08
N THR A 138 -7.40 2.69 -9.54
CA THR A 138 -6.22 2.22 -10.27
C THR A 138 -5.28 1.39 -9.40
N SER A 139 -5.15 1.72 -8.10
CA SER A 139 -4.34 0.94 -7.16
C SER A 139 -4.90 -0.47 -6.93
N MET A 140 -6.22 -0.62 -6.86
CA MET A 140 -6.86 -1.94 -6.78
C MET A 140 -6.57 -2.78 -8.03
N ILE A 141 -6.70 -2.18 -9.20
CA ILE A 141 -6.38 -2.85 -10.48
C ILE A 141 -4.89 -3.23 -10.50
N GLY A 142 -4.02 -2.30 -10.14
CA GLY A 142 -2.56 -2.50 -10.10
C GLY A 142 -2.16 -3.61 -9.13
N ALA A 143 -2.64 -3.56 -7.89
CA ALA A 143 -2.27 -4.54 -6.87
C ALA A 143 -2.85 -5.94 -7.16
N ILE A 144 -4.10 -6.05 -7.60
CA ILE A 144 -4.79 -7.34 -7.74
C ILE A 144 -4.51 -7.99 -9.11
N LEU A 145 -4.63 -7.22 -10.20
CA LEU A 145 -4.50 -7.76 -11.55
C LEU A 145 -3.06 -7.70 -12.05
N VAL A 146 -2.46 -6.51 -12.06
CA VAL A 146 -1.13 -6.30 -12.66
C VAL A 146 -0.06 -7.08 -11.88
N THR A 147 -0.04 -6.95 -10.56
CA THR A 147 0.93 -7.66 -9.71
C THR A 147 0.76 -9.17 -9.82
N ARG A 148 -0.47 -9.67 -9.88
CA ARG A 148 -0.74 -11.10 -10.07
C ARG A 148 -0.21 -11.63 -11.39
N VAL A 149 -0.44 -10.91 -12.49
CA VAL A 149 0.07 -11.27 -13.82
C VAL A 149 1.60 -11.25 -13.84
N LEU A 150 2.23 -10.24 -13.23
CA LEU A 150 3.68 -10.13 -13.13
C LEU A 150 4.30 -11.32 -12.37
N PHE A 151 3.66 -11.78 -11.28
CA PHE A 151 4.11 -12.97 -10.55
C PHE A 151 4.00 -14.24 -11.39
N TYR A 152 2.89 -14.45 -12.09
CA TYR A 152 2.76 -15.61 -12.98
C TYR A 152 3.76 -15.58 -14.15
N TRP A 153 3.99 -14.40 -14.72
CA TRP A 153 4.98 -14.23 -15.76
C TRP A 153 6.39 -14.55 -15.25
N ALA A 154 6.77 -14.03 -14.11
CA ALA A 154 8.05 -14.28 -13.49
C ALA A 154 8.27 -15.76 -13.11
N ASP A 155 7.20 -16.48 -12.72
CA ASP A 155 7.24 -17.93 -12.50
C ASP A 155 7.48 -18.69 -13.80
N THR A 156 6.82 -18.31 -14.91
CA THR A 156 7.01 -18.97 -16.21
C THR A 156 8.41 -18.78 -16.77
N VAL A 157 9.03 -17.63 -16.53
CA VAL A 157 10.43 -17.35 -16.94
C VAL A 157 11.44 -18.07 -16.02
N GLY A 158 10.98 -18.70 -14.93
CA GLY A 158 11.85 -19.46 -14.02
C GLY A 158 12.68 -18.60 -13.07
N MET A 159 12.44 -17.29 -13.01
CA MET A 159 13.13 -16.36 -12.12
C MET A 159 12.74 -16.54 -10.63
N MET A 160 11.70 -17.33 -10.35
CA MET A 160 11.08 -17.46 -9.02
C MET A 160 11.50 -18.72 -8.26
N LYS A 161 12.45 -19.53 -8.76
CA LYS A 161 12.86 -20.81 -8.13
C LYS A 161 13.41 -20.65 -6.70
N ASP A 162 13.97 -19.48 -6.39
CA ASP A 162 14.58 -19.18 -5.08
C ASP A 162 14.11 -17.81 -4.51
N LEU A 163 12.79 -17.66 -4.28
CA LEU A 163 12.31 -16.51 -3.52
C LEU A 163 12.80 -16.60 -2.08
N LYS A 164 13.88 -15.88 -1.80
CA LYS A 164 14.39 -15.68 -0.42
C LYS A 164 13.92 -14.33 0.08
N PHE A 165 12.99 -14.35 1.01
CA PHE A 165 12.64 -13.14 1.79
C PHE A 165 13.70 -12.88 2.85
N LEU A 166 13.93 -11.62 3.19
CA LEU A 166 14.85 -11.27 4.26
C LEU A 166 14.18 -11.60 5.60
N ASN A 167 14.66 -12.62 6.29
CA ASN A 167 14.19 -12.96 7.63
C ASN A 167 14.96 -12.12 8.66
N LEU A 168 14.45 -10.91 8.98
CA LEU A 168 15.02 -10.06 10.03
C LEU A 168 14.92 -10.73 11.41
N PHE A 169 13.86 -11.46 11.67
CA PHE A 169 13.66 -12.20 12.91
C PHE A 169 13.76 -13.70 12.65
N LYS A 170 14.96 -14.26 12.82
CA LYS A 170 15.24 -15.71 12.69
C LYS A 170 14.52 -16.59 13.72
N LYS A 171 13.99 -16.01 14.77
CA LYS A 171 13.34 -16.73 15.87
C LYS A 171 11.85 -16.40 15.88
N LYS A 172 10.98 -17.41 15.83
CA LYS A 172 9.55 -17.20 16.12
C LYS A 172 9.46 -16.61 17.53
N THR A 173 9.27 -15.31 17.59
CA THR A 173 9.08 -14.60 18.86
C THR A 173 7.65 -14.90 19.31
N ASN A 174 7.53 -15.77 20.29
CA ASN A 174 6.24 -16.07 20.91
C ASN A 174 5.97 -15.03 21.99
N ILE A 175 5.62 -13.81 21.58
CA ILE A 175 5.27 -12.72 22.51
C ILE A 175 3.78 -12.85 22.79
N ASP A 176 3.44 -13.10 24.04
CA ASP A 176 2.06 -13.09 24.49
C ASP A 176 1.58 -11.64 24.69
N PHE A 177 1.05 -11.05 23.61
CA PHE A 177 0.51 -9.71 23.64
C PHE A 177 -0.70 -9.55 24.57
N MET A 178 -1.43 -10.63 24.81
CA MET A 178 -2.62 -10.59 25.66
C MET A 178 -2.28 -10.44 27.13
N SER A 179 -1.12 -10.91 27.58
CA SER A 179 -0.67 -10.71 28.96
C SER A 179 -0.30 -9.26 29.26
N GLN A 180 0.08 -8.49 28.22
CA GLN A 180 0.50 -7.08 28.36
C GLN A 180 -0.61 -6.07 28.03
N LYS A 181 -1.86 -6.53 27.87
CA LYS A 181 -2.99 -5.65 27.48
C LYS A 181 -3.19 -4.44 28.40
N ILE A 182 -3.02 -4.61 29.70
CA ILE A 182 -3.20 -3.53 30.69
C ILE A 182 -2.15 -2.43 30.49
N TRP A 183 -0.87 -2.83 30.32
CA TRP A 183 0.22 -1.89 30.07
C TRP A 183 0.06 -1.15 28.75
N SER A 184 -0.36 -1.84 27.69
CA SER A 184 -0.60 -1.25 26.38
C SER A 184 -1.76 -0.24 26.42
N CYS A 185 -2.87 -0.60 27.06
CA CYS A 185 -4.01 0.31 27.22
C CYS A 185 -3.64 1.53 28.08
N SER A 186 -2.90 1.34 29.17
CA SER A 186 -2.47 2.43 30.04
C SER A 186 -1.53 3.39 29.30
N LEU A 187 -0.57 2.86 28.54
CA LEU A 187 0.35 3.68 27.74
C LEU A 187 -0.40 4.48 26.67
N SER A 188 -1.35 3.85 25.96
CA SER A 188 -2.19 4.54 24.97
C SER A 188 -3.03 5.65 25.60
N ALA A 189 -3.62 5.40 26.76
CA ALA A 189 -4.40 6.40 27.47
C ALA A 189 -3.55 7.60 27.92
N ILE A 190 -2.34 7.35 28.44
CA ILE A 190 -1.39 8.40 28.83
C ILE A 190 -0.97 9.24 27.62
N LEU A 191 -0.62 8.60 26.49
CA LEU A 191 -0.26 9.32 25.26
C LEU A 191 -1.43 10.18 24.76
N LEU A 192 -2.64 9.66 24.80
CA LEU A 192 -3.84 10.38 24.38
C LEU A 192 -4.10 11.59 25.28
N MET A 193 -3.94 11.46 26.59
CA MET A 193 -4.06 12.58 27.56
C MET A 193 -2.99 13.64 27.32
N ILE A 194 -1.74 13.25 27.04
CA ILE A 194 -0.66 14.19 26.70
C ILE A 194 -0.99 14.95 25.42
N CYS A 195 -1.42 14.24 24.34
CA CYS A 195 -1.80 14.89 23.09
C CYS A 195 -2.97 15.86 23.27
N LEU A 196 -3.99 15.48 24.02
CA LEU A 196 -5.12 16.38 24.34
C LEU A 196 -4.71 17.59 25.18
N SER A 197 -3.79 17.40 26.13
CA SER A 197 -3.23 18.50 26.91
C SER A 197 -2.45 19.50 26.06
N LEU A 198 -1.67 19.00 25.08
CA LEU A 198 -0.92 19.84 24.13
C LEU A 198 -1.83 20.62 23.16
N ILE A 199 -3.00 20.09 22.83
CA ILE A 199 -4.00 20.80 21.99
C ILE A 199 -4.70 21.90 22.79
N HIS A 200 -4.79 21.76 24.11
CA HIS A 200 -5.48 22.72 24.97
C HIS A 200 -4.61 23.94 25.39
N ILE A 201 -3.32 23.93 25.07
CA ILE A 201 -2.38 25.04 25.26
C ILE A 201 -2.26 25.83 23.96
#